data_2381a77ee098b1b29e4041211aa560e1
#
_entry.id   2381a77ee098b1b29e4041211aa560e1
#
_cell.length_a   1.000
_cell.length_b   1.000
_cell.length_c   1.000
_cell.angle_alpha   90.00
_cell.angle_beta   90.00
_cell.angle_gamma   90.00
#
_symmetry.space_group_name_H-M   'P 1'
#
loop_
_entity.id
_entity.type
_entity.pdbx_description
1 polymer ?
#
loop_
_entity_poly.entity_id
_entity_poly.type
_entity_poly.pdbx_seq_one_letter_code
_entity_poly.pdbx_strand_id
1 'polypeptide(L)'
;MGKKSMKIAAASLAALAMAGMMTGCGMSGGDKKAAASGNGQKVELKLAYQLPSEHHLSKSVEKFAKEVNEKSKGSIEVKVYPAGQLYNDQNMNDALMSGGLDIGLNSTARWSMVVPALKVLDLPFVLPTIEAADNALDGDLGSKLTAEMEKKGVHPLIWADYGYVQFCNNAKKIEKPEDFKGLKIRSYSETSADIIQALGASPTTMSSSEVYMAIKNGTIDGQSSGQTAILSRKIYEVCKYFTTTNHSYVGYLLAINDNSWKKLSPDQQKLVNEVAKEIRDEIRKETKSEDERCLKELAAKGMDVYTVPADEVKLWQDATASVIEKFEQEQGDFGKQLVEDCRKASKK
;
A
#
# COMPACT_ATOMS: atom_id res chain seq x y z
N MET A 1 -22.74 16.57 -55.82
CA MET A 1 -22.11 17.75 -56.42
C MET A 1 -21.39 18.46 -55.31
N GLY A 2 -20.08 18.67 -55.26
CA GLY A 2 -19.02 18.48 -56.20
C GLY A 2 -17.70 18.40 -55.42
N LYS A 3 -16.82 17.59 -55.93
CA LYS A 3 -15.42 17.39 -55.56
C LYS A 3 -14.61 18.66 -55.76
N LYS A 4 -13.64 18.96 -54.88
CA LYS A 4 -12.40 19.62 -55.34
C LYS A 4 -11.23 19.05 -54.52
N SER A 5 -10.45 18.27 -55.21
CA SER A 5 -9.07 17.85 -54.92
C SER A 5 -8.12 19.00 -55.30
N MET A 6 -7.06 19.19 -54.53
CA MET A 6 -5.87 19.88 -55.09
C MET A 6 -4.58 19.24 -54.54
N LYS A 7 -3.69 18.98 -55.49
CA LYS A 7 -2.51 18.16 -55.47
C LYS A 7 -1.25 18.96 -55.06
N ILE A 8 -0.31 18.28 -54.40
CA ILE A 8 1.14 18.15 -54.67
C ILE A 8 1.98 19.44 -54.86
N ALA A 9 3.06 19.56 -54.04
CA ALA A 9 4.40 19.83 -54.55
C ALA A 9 5.47 19.31 -53.58
N ALA A 10 6.24 18.37 -54.09
CA ALA A 10 7.52 17.94 -53.56
C ALA A 10 8.64 18.83 -54.18
N ALA A 11 9.64 19.16 -53.39
CA ALA A 11 10.92 19.62 -53.94
C ALA A 11 12.08 19.13 -53.08
N SER A 12 12.89 18.32 -53.69
CA SER A 12 14.20 17.75 -53.28
C SER A 12 15.34 18.74 -53.57
N LEU A 13 16.47 18.60 -52.92
CA LEU A 13 17.88 18.70 -53.35
C LEU A 13 18.74 19.05 -52.12
N ALA A 14 19.76 18.40 -51.79
CA ALA A 14 20.88 17.68 -52.27
C ALA A 14 22.16 18.15 -51.51
N ALA A 15 22.92 17.18 -51.13
CA ALA A 15 24.22 17.03 -50.56
C ALA A 15 25.28 18.08 -50.87
N LEU A 16 26.23 18.28 -49.92
CA LEU A 16 27.67 18.39 -50.24
C LEU A 16 28.53 17.91 -49.05
N ALA A 17 29.32 16.91 -49.33
CA ALA A 17 30.43 16.42 -48.50
C ALA A 17 31.71 17.24 -48.89
N MET A 18 32.60 17.49 -47.89
CA MET A 18 34.03 17.56 -48.17
C MET A 18 34.90 17.18 -46.95
N ALA A 19 35.77 16.29 -47.20
CA ALA A 19 36.82 15.75 -46.35
C ALA A 19 37.98 16.72 -46.18
N GLY A 20 38.69 16.61 -45.05
CA GLY A 20 39.99 17.23 -44.82
C GLY A 20 40.78 16.44 -43.79
N MET A 21 41.75 15.65 -44.27
CA MET A 21 42.81 14.98 -43.51
C MET A 21 43.92 15.97 -43.11
N MET A 22 44.57 15.83 -41.94
CA MET A 22 45.94 15.34 -41.78
C MET A 22 46.56 15.73 -40.42
N THR A 23 47.01 14.71 -39.72
CA THR A 23 48.32 14.49 -39.06
C THR A 23 48.93 15.50 -38.09
N GLY A 24 49.27 14.99 -36.90
CA GLY A 24 50.20 15.57 -35.95
C GLY A 24 50.46 14.64 -34.76
N CYS A 25 51.51 13.79 -34.88
CA CYS A 25 52.08 13.04 -33.74
C CYS A 25 52.72 13.97 -32.71
N GLY A 26 52.51 13.69 -31.41
CA GLY A 26 53.27 14.27 -30.31
C GLY A 26 53.08 13.45 -29.04
N MET A 27 54.00 12.51 -28.78
CA MET A 27 54.13 11.80 -27.50
C MET A 27 54.57 12.76 -26.39
N SER A 28 53.90 12.78 -25.29
CA SER A 28 54.48 13.05 -23.96
C SER A 28 53.60 12.43 -22.88
N GLY A 29 54.21 11.60 -22.06
CA GLY A 29 53.57 10.90 -20.96
C GLY A 29 53.22 11.85 -19.84
N GLY A 30 52.10 11.56 -19.22
CA GLY A 30 51.61 12.20 -18.02
C GLY A 30 50.50 11.36 -17.47
N ASP A 31 50.77 10.66 -16.37
CA ASP A 31 49.81 9.94 -15.57
C ASP A 31 48.60 10.84 -15.20
N LYS A 32 47.52 10.71 -15.93
CA LYS A 32 46.22 11.22 -15.46
C LYS A 32 45.47 10.04 -14.85
N LYS A 33 45.45 10.04 -13.48
CA LYS A 33 44.44 9.36 -12.73
C LYS A 33 43.11 9.61 -13.46
N ALA A 34 42.52 8.55 -13.99
CA ALA A 34 41.16 8.54 -14.46
C ALA A 34 40.27 8.83 -13.23
N ALA A 35 39.86 10.07 -13.09
CA ALA A 35 38.69 10.39 -12.28
C ALA A 35 37.53 9.67 -12.96
N ALA A 36 37.04 8.63 -12.35
CA ALA A 36 35.77 8.01 -12.71
C ALA A 36 34.68 9.06 -12.53
N SER A 37 34.43 9.84 -13.57
CA SER A 37 33.19 10.61 -13.68
C SER A 37 32.12 9.58 -14.00
N GLY A 38 31.48 9.07 -12.95
CA GLY A 38 30.23 8.34 -13.04
C GLY A 38 29.18 9.29 -13.58
N ASN A 39 29.05 9.36 -14.89
CA ASN A 39 27.94 10.01 -15.56
C ASN A 39 26.72 9.09 -15.43
N GLY A 40 26.24 8.89 -14.17
CA GLY A 40 25.05 8.13 -13.88
C GLY A 40 23.86 8.91 -14.44
N GLN A 41 23.22 8.35 -15.45
CA GLN A 41 21.97 8.86 -16.01
C GLN A 41 20.99 9.06 -14.83
N LYS A 42 20.49 10.28 -14.66
CA LYS A 42 19.46 10.60 -13.66
C LYS A 42 18.24 9.72 -13.89
N VAL A 43 17.80 9.01 -12.85
CA VAL A 43 16.61 8.16 -12.90
C VAL A 43 15.44 8.93 -12.28
N GLU A 44 14.38 9.13 -13.05
CA GLU A 44 13.13 9.71 -12.55
C GLU A 44 12.14 8.60 -12.23
N LEU A 45 11.51 8.67 -11.04
CA LEU A 45 10.53 7.71 -10.56
C LEU A 45 9.25 8.43 -10.12
N LYS A 46 8.10 7.97 -10.59
CA LYS A 46 6.79 8.46 -10.15
C LYS A 46 6.34 7.63 -8.96
N LEU A 47 6.08 8.28 -7.83
CA LEU A 47 5.52 7.67 -6.62
C LEU A 47 4.11 8.16 -6.40
N ALA A 48 3.14 7.24 -6.25
CA ALA A 48 1.75 7.59 -5.96
C ALA A 48 1.24 6.88 -4.70
N TYR A 49 0.33 7.55 -4.00
CA TYR A 49 -0.44 6.99 -2.89
C TYR A 49 -1.85 7.60 -2.84
N GLN A 50 -2.80 6.88 -2.20
CA GLN A 50 -4.21 7.31 -2.17
C GLN A 50 -4.70 7.77 -0.79
N LEU A 51 -3.93 7.57 0.27
CA LEU A 51 -4.26 8.06 1.61
C LEU A 51 -4.25 9.60 1.64
N PRO A 52 -5.08 10.25 2.49
CA PRO A 52 -4.97 11.71 2.68
C PRO A 52 -3.57 12.13 3.13
N SER A 53 -3.15 13.34 2.75
CA SER A 53 -1.77 13.82 3.07
C SER A 53 -1.50 13.93 4.57
N GLU A 54 -2.54 14.09 5.39
CA GLU A 54 -2.43 14.13 6.85
C GLU A 54 -2.17 12.76 7.49
N HIS A 55 -2.42 11.67 6.75
CA HIS A 55 -2.22 10.31 7.26
C HIS A 55 -0.73 10.05 7.54
N HIS A 56 -0.40 9.36 8.65
CA HIS A 56 1.00 9.11 9.04
C HIS A 56 1.79 8.40 7.94
N LEU A 57 1.23 7.37 7.29
CA LEU A 57 1.90 6.68 6.18
C LEU A 57 2.16 7.59 4.97
N SER A 58 1.28 8.55 4.69
CA SER A 58 1.50 9.53 3.63
C SER A 58 2.72 10.38 3.91
N LYS A 59 2.84 10.89 5.14
CA LYS A 59 4.00 11.66 5.59
C LYS A 59 5.29 10.84 5.54
N SER A 60 5.24 9.57 5.95
CA SER A 60 6.39 8.66 5.91
C SER A 60 6.86 8.39 4.49
N VAL A 61 5.93 8.21 3.52
CA VAL A 61 6.25 8.00 2.11
C VAL A 61 6.78 9.27 1.44
N GLU A 62 6.26 10.45 1.80
CA GLU A 62 6.82 11.73 1.36
C GLU A 62 8.25 11.93 1.89
N LYS A 63 8.48 11.57 3.17
CA LYS A 63 9.82 11.56 3.76
C LYS A 63 10.76 10.60 3.04
N PHE A 64 10.30 9.37 2.72
CA PHE A 64 11.06 8.42 1.90
C PHE A 64 11.51 9.05 0.57
N ALA A 65 10.58 9.66 -0.17
CA ALA A 65 10.89 10.29 -1.46
C ALA A 65 11.91 11.44 -1.30
N LYS A 66 11.73 12.28 -0.28
CA LYS A 66 12.65 13.37 0.04
C LYS A 66 14.05 12.86 0.35
N GLU A 67 14.16 11.86 1.23
CA GLU A 67 15.47 11.32 1.63
C GLU A 67 16.19 10.61 0.47
N VAL A 68 15.46 9.86 -0.38
CA VAL A 68 16.04 9.28 -1.59
C VAL A 68 16.60 10.37 -2.51
N ASN A 69 15.82 11.45 -2.74
CA ASN A 69 16.26 12.58 -3.57
C ASN A 69 17.52 13.25 -3.01
N GLU A 70 17.56 13.52 -1.71
CA GLU A 70 18.69 14.19 -1.05
C GLU A 70 19.93 13.30 -0.99
N LYS A 71 19.80 12.05 -0.50
CA LYS A 71 20.92 11.13 -0.32
C LYS A 71 21.50 10.64 -1.65
N SER A 72 20.69 10.58 -2.72
CA SER A 72 21.17 10.23 -4.08
C SER A 72 21.94 11.34 -4.79
N LYS A 73 22.02 12.55 -4.20
CA LYS A 73 22.70 13.73 -4.77
C LYS A 73 22.27 14.04 -6.21
N GLY A 74 20.98 13.83 -6.50
CA GLY A 74 20.38 14.12 -7.79
C GLY A 74 20.48 13.01 -8.83
N SER A 75 21.04 11.85 -8.49
CA SER A 75 21.08 10.69 -9.41
C SER A 75 19.74 9.94 -9.46
N ILE A 76 18.88 10.11 -8.45
CA ILE A 76 17.48 9.65 -8.44
C ILE A 76 16.58 10.88 -8.16
N GLU A 77 15.49 10.99 -8.90
CA GLU A 77 14.41 11.95 -8.59
C GLU A 77 13.10 11.21 -8.42
N VAL A 78 12.58 11.17 -7.20
CA VAL A 78 11.25 10.63 -6.89
C VAL A 78 10.25 11.77 -6.89
N LYS A 79 9.29 11.75 -7.84
CA LYS A 79 8.18 12.72 -7.94
C LYS A 79 6.95 12.13 -7.29
N VAL A 80 6.42 12.82 -6.26
CA VAL A 80 5.28 12.35 -5.47
C VAL A 80 3.97 12.87 -6.04
N TYR A 81 2.98 11.98 -6.15
CA TYR A 81 1.60 12.25 -6.55
C TYR A 81 0.66 11.79 -5.42
N PRO A 82 0.26 12.71 -4.52
CA PRO A 82 -0.45 12.37 -3.30
C PRO A 82 -1.95 12.15 -3.49
N ALA A 83 -2.57 11.58 -2.46
CA ALA A 83 -4.02 11.57 -2.22
C ALA A 83 -4.88 11.14 -3.42
N GLY A 84 -4.39 10.18 -4.21
CA GLY A 84 -5.15 9.62 -5.33
C GLY A 84 -5.12 10.47 -6.61
N GLN A 85 -4.19 11.43 -6.75
CA GLN A 85 -4.09 12.29 -7.95
C GLN A 85 -3.90 11.52 -9.25
N LEU A 86 -3.15 10.41 -9.23
CA LEU A 86 -2.95 9.56 -10.41
C LEU A 86 -3.81 8.31 -10.39
N TYR A 87 -3.84 7.62 -9.25
CA TYR A 87 -4.50 6.33 -9.09
C TYR A 87 -5.17 6.24 -7.73
N ASN A 88 -6.36 5.64 -7.69
CA ASN A 88 -7.02 5.25 -6.43
C ASN A 88 -6.55 3.87 -5.97
N ASP A 89 -7.06 3.40 -4.83
CA ASP A 89 -6.71 2.10 -4.25
C ASP A 89 -7.11 0.90 -5.12
N GLN A 90 -8.04 1.04 -6.05
CA GLN A 90 -8.50 -0.06 -6.91
C GLN A 90 -7.61 -0.27 -8.14
N ASN A 91 -7.06 0.81 -8.74
CA ASN A 91 -6.32 0.74 -9.99
C ASN A 91 -4.80 0.96 -9.88
N MET A 92 -4.31 1.27 -8.67
CA MET A 92 -2.88 1.53 -8.44
C MET A 92 -2.01 0.29 -8.67
N ASN A 93 -2.46 -0.90 -8.25
CA ASN A 93 -1.71 -2.14 -8.40
C ASN A 93 -1.50 -2.49 -9.88
N ASP A 94 -2.54 -2.34 -10.71
CA ASP A 94 -2.46 -2.58 -12.16
C ASP A 94 -1.50 -1.61 -12.84
N ALA A 95 -1.54 -0.33 -12.43
CA ALA A 95 -0.61 0.68 -12.93
C ALA A 95 0.85 0.36 -12.55
N LEU A 96 1.08 -0.14 -11.34
CA LEU A 96 2.41 -0.53 -10.87
C LEU A 96 2.91 -1.77 -11.62
N MET A 97 2.10 -2.82 -11.73
CA MET A 97 2.46 -4.05 -12.46
C MET A 97 2.72 -3.80 -13.94
N SER A 98 1.95 -2.94 -14.58
CA SER A 98 2.11 -2.60 -16.01
C SER A 98 3.23 -1.61 -16.30
N GLY A 99 3.85 -0.98 -15.27
CA GLY A 99 4.86 0.06 -15.44
C GLY A 99 4.32 1.44 -15.78
N GLY A 100 3.03 1.69 -15.64
CA GLY A 100 2.43 3.02 -15.71
C GLY A 100 2.77 3.90 -14.52
N LEU A 101 3.13 3.27 -13.40
CA LEU A 101 3.62 3.84 -12.16
C LEU A 101 4.93 3.15 -11.76
N ASP A 102 5.91 3.92 -11.26
CA ASP A 102 7.19 3.34 -10.82
C ASP A 102 7.13 2.85 -9.37
N ILE A 103 6.61 3.65 -8.44
CA ILE A 103 6.49 3.32 -7.01
C ILE A 103 5.05 3.60 -6.54
N GLY A 104 4.47 2.68 -5.79
CA GLY A 104 3.12 2.83 -5.26
C GLY A 104 2.99 2.37 -3.82
N LEU A 105 2.23 3.13 -3.01
CA LEU A 105 1.81 2.72 -1.68
C LEU A 105 0.36 2.29 -1.71
N ASN A 106 0.09 1.00 -1.52
CA ASN A 106 -1.27 0.46 -1.44
C ASN A 106 -1.40 -0.59 -0.35
N SER A 107 -2.63 -0.83 0.13
CA SER A 107 -2.85 -1.82 1.19
C SER A 107 -2.56 -3.24 0.73
N THR A 108 -2.03 -4.06 1.64
CA THR A 108 -1.84 -5.51 1.42
C THR A 108 -3.15 -6.19 1.06
N ALA A 109 -4.26 -5.71 1.63
CA ALA A 109 -5.60 -6.18 1.32
C ALA A 109 -6.03 -5.91 -0.13
N ARG A 110 -5.59 -4.80 -0.76
CA ARG A 110 -5.80 -4.58 -2.20
C ARG A 110 -4.87 -5.45 -3.04
N TRP A 111 -3.65 -5.67 -2.60
CA TRP A 111 -2.73 -6.58 -3.24
C TRP A 111 -3.20 -8.03 -3.19
N SER A 112 -3.95 -8.45 -2.16
CA SER A 112 -4.50 -9.81 -2.07
C SER A 112 -5.43 -10.20 -3.21
N MET A 113 -5.99 -9.22 -3.93
CA MET A 113 -6.82 -9.46 -5.12
C MET A 113 -6.00 -9.99 -6.32
N VAL A 114 -4.69 -9.75 -6.36
CA VAL A 114 -3.78 -10.23 -7.42
C VAL A 114 -2.72 -11.21 -6.91
N VAL A 115 -2.48 -11.20 -5.61
CA VAL A 115 -1.57 -12.11 -4.87
C VAL A 115 -2.34 -12.71 -3.70
N PRO A 116 -3.12 -13.80 -3.90
CA PRO A 116 -4.03 -14.34 -2.88
C PRO A 116 -3.36 -14.73 -1.56
N ALA A 117 -2.06 -15.06 -1.57
CA ALA A 117 -1.29 -15.32 -0.34
C ALA A 117 -1.33 -14.16 0.66
N LEU A 118 -1.44 -12.91 0.18
CA LEU A 118 -1.52 -11.72 1.02
C LEU A 118 -2.82 -11.63 1.85
N LYS A 119 -3.87 -12.42 1.53
CA LYS A 119 -5.06 -12.53 2.37
C LYS A 119 -4.73 -12.94 3.80
N VAL A 120 -3.61 -13.66 4.02
CA VAL A 120 -3.18 -14.11 5.35
C VAL A 120 -3.01 -12.96 6.34
N LEU A 121 -2.56 -11.79 5.88
CA LEU A 121 -2.38 -10.61 6.73
C LEU A 121 -3.71 -10.00 7.21
N ASP A 122 -4.77 -10.18 6.43
CA ASP A 122 -6.11 -9.64 6.70
C ASP A 122 -7.03 -10.66 7.39
N LEU A 123 -6.54 -11.88 7.68
CA LEU A 123 -7.32 -12.90 8.36
C LEU A 123 -7.63 -12.49 9.82
N PRO A 124 -8.85 -12.81 10.31
CA PRO A 124 -9.25 -12.38 11.64
C PRO A 124 -8.39 -13.02 12.74
N PHE A 125 -7.83 -12.17 13.61
CA PHE A 125 -7.11 -12.53 14.85
C PHE A 125 -5.87 -13.43 14.67
N VAL A 126 -5.34 -13.60 13.47
CA VAL A 126 -4.11 -14.41 13.24
C VAL A 126 -2.83 -13.67 13.63
N LEU A 127 -2.85 -12.34 13.59
CA LEU A 127 -1.77 -11.45 14.05
C LEU A 127 -2.34 -10.54 15.14
N PRO A 128 -2.33 -10.96 16.41
CA PRO A 128 -3.07 -10.27 17.49
C PRO A 128 -2.41 -8.98 17.98
N THR A 129 -1.11 -8.76 17.69
CA THR A 129 -0.37 -7.55 18.06
C THR A 129 0.46 -7.04 16.89
N ILE A 130 0.81 -5.74 16.91
CA ILE A 130 1.71 -5.14 15.89
C ILE A 130 3.07 -5.85 15.94
N GLU A 131 3.57 -6.17 17.14
CA GLU A 131 4.83 -6.89 17.30
C GLU A 131 4.78 -8.29 16.65
N ALA A 132 3.63 -8.98 16.71
CA ALA A 132 3.44 -10.25 16.01
C ALA A 132 3.46 -10.07 14.49
N ALA A 133 2.85 -8.99 13.96
CA ALA A 133 2.88 -8.66 12.54
C ALA A 133 4.31 -8.33 12.08
N ASP A 134 5.04 -7.52 12.84
CA ASP A 134 6.44 -7.20 12.59
C ASP A 134 7.32 -8.45 12.55
N ASN A 135 7.22 -9.29 13.58
CA ASN A 135 7.96 -10.54 13.65
C ASN A 135 7.65 -11.49 12.48
N ALA A 136 6.39 -11.54 12.04
CA ALA A 136 5.97 -12.34 10.91
C ALA A 136 6.54 -11.79 9.58
N LEU A 137 6.45 -10.49 9.37
CA LEU A 137 6.92 -9.83 8.14
C LEU A 137 8.45 -9.76 8.05
N ASP A 138 9.17 -9.73 9.17
CA ASP A 138 10.64 -9.83 9.18
C ASP A 138 11.15 -11.28 9.09
N GLY A 139 10.25 -12.25 9.19
CA GLY A 139 10.55 -13.69 9.18
C GLY A 139 10.19 -14.40 7.87
N ASP A 140 9.87 -15.70 8.04
CA ASP A 140 9.56 -16.60 6.93
C ASP A 140 8.31 -16.14 6.15
N LEU A 141 7.30 -15.61 6.85
CA LEU A 141 6.09 -15.09 6.21
C LEU A 141 6.42 -13.98 5.22
N GLY A 142 7.14 -12.94 5.67
CA GLY A 142 7.50 -11.81 4.80
C GLY A 142 8.34 -12.23 3.61
N SER A 143 9.28 -13.19 3.79
CA SER A 143 10.08 -13.75 2.70
C SER A 143 9.21 -14.45 1.65
N LYS A 144 8.23 -15.26 2.09
CA LYS A 144 7.27 -15.94 1.20
C LYS A 144 6.38 -14.97 0.45
N LEU A 145 5.84 -13.96 1.16
CA LEU A 145 4.98 -12.95 0.54
C LEU A 145 5.75 -12.07 -0.45
N THR A 146 7.01 -11.71 -0.14
CA THR A 146 7.89 -11.00 -1.07
C THR A 146 8.10 -11.80 -2.35
N ALA A 147 8.39 -13.10 -2.25
CA ALA A 147 8.56 -13.96 -3.41
C ALA A 147 7.28 -14.04 -4.29
N GLU A 148 6.09 -14.04 -3.67
CA GLU A 148 4.82 -14.01 -4.42
C GLU A 148 4.60 -12.66 -5.13
N MET A 149 5.02 -11.54 -4.52
CA MET A 149 4.96 -10.21 -5.14
C MET A 149 5.91 -10.09 -6.34
N GLU A 150 7.13 -10.60 -6.20
CA GLU A 150 8.15 -10.58 -7.26
C GLU A 150 7.69 -11.37 -8.51
N LYS A 151 6.93 -12.46 -8.35
CA LYS A 151 6.29 -13.18 -9.48
C LYS A 151 5.32 -12.30 -10.28
N LYS A 152 4.84 -11.21 -9.70
CA LYS A 152 3.97 -10.22 -10.36
C LYS A 152 4.73 -9.04 -10.95
N GLY A 153 6.07 -9.08 -10.96
CA GLY A 153 6.91 -8.01 -11.49
C GLY A 153 6.95 -6.76 -10.60
N VAL A 154 6.79 -6.96 -9.30
CA VAL A 154 6.77 -5.89 -8.30
C VAL A 154 7.73 -6.23 -7.16
N HIS A 155 8.65 -5.31 -6.86
CA HIS A 155 9.62 -5.47 -5.79
C HIS A 155 9.17 -4.70 -4.53
N PRO A 156 8.90 -5.39 -3.40
CA PRO A 156 8.58 -4.76 -2.12
C PRO A 156 9.74 -3.94 -1.56
N LEU A 157 9.46 -2.67 -1.18
CA LEU A 157 10.43 -1.79 -0.52
C LEU A 157 10.15 -1.67 0.98
N ILE A 158 8.88 -1.45 1.36
CA ILE A 158 8.47 -1.27 2.76
C ILE A 158 7.18 -2.05 3.00
N TRP A 159 7.22 -2.99 3.93
CA TRP A 159 6.03 -3.50 4.62
C TRP A 159 5.73 -2.54 5.76
N ALA A 160 4.71 -1.69 5.58
CA ALA A 160 4.37 -0.60 6.49
C ALA A 160 3.15 -0.96 7.32
N ASP A 161 3.20 -0.68 8.62
CA ASP A 161 2.07 -0.88 9.52
C ASP A 161 1.03 0.22 9.34
N TYR A 162 -0.15 -0.17 8.89
CA TYR A 162 -1.31 0.69 8.91
C TYR A 162 -2.05 0.58 10.25
N GLY A 163 -1.99 -0.60 10.88
CA GLY A 163 -2.61 -0.91 12.15
C GLY A 163 -3.82 -1.83 12.02
N TYR A 164 -4.65 -1.84 13.09
CA TYR A 164 -5.83 -2.70 13.16
C TYR A 164 -7.05 -2.06 12.53
N VAL A 165 -7.89 -2.94 11.99
CA VAL A 165 -9.17 -2.57 11.40
C VAL A 165 -10.27 -2.65 12.46
N GLN A 166 -11.13 -1.66 12.40
CA GLN A 166 -12.26 -1.44 13.31
C GLN A 166 -13.56 -1.29 12.50
N PHE A 167 -14.68 -1.20 13.20
CA PHE A 167 -15.96 -0.91 12.57
C PHE A 167 -16.49 0.45 13.01
N CYS A 168 -17.03 1.22 12.08
CA CYS A 168 -17.84 2.38 12.41
C CYS A 168 -19.11 2.40 11.57
N ASN A 169 -20.21 2.90 12.14
CA ASN A 169 -21.48 3.00 11.46
C ASN A 169 -22.36 4.15 12.02
N ASN A 170 -23.44 4.46 11.31
CA ASN A 170 -24.38 5.51 11.72
C ASN A 170 -25.73 4.95 12.19
N ALA A 171 -25.95 3.64 12.13
CA ALA A 171 -27.26 3.03 12.38
C ALA A 171 -27.48 2.66 13.86
N LYS A 172 -26.52 1.97 14.49
CA LYS A 172 -26.65 1.46 15.87
C LYS A 172 -25.32 1.13 16.49
N LYS A 173 -25.28 1.06 17.81
CA LYS A 173 -24.12 0.56 18.55
C LYS A 173 -23.90 -0.92 18.27
N ILE A 174 -22.66 -1.33 18.13
CA ILE A 174 -22.22 -2.71 17.93
C ILE A 174 -21.37 -3.10 19.13
N GLU A 175 -21.87 -4.01 19.96
CA GLU A 175 -21.18 -4.51 21.15
C GLU A 175 -20.84 -5.99 21.03
N LYS A 176 -21.52 -6.74 20.16
CA LYS A 176 -21.35 -8.17 19.91
C LYS A 176 -21.61 -8.53 18.45
N PRO A 177 -21.13 -9.70 17.96
CA PRO A 177 -21.30 -10.12 16.57
C PRO A 177 -22.73 -10.03 16.04
N GLU A 178 -23.74 -10.40 16.83
CA GLU A 178 -25.13 -10.42 16.41
C GLU A 178 -25.70 -9.03 16.08
N ASP A 179 -25.07 -7.96 16.57
CA ASP A 179 -25.48 -6.58 16.30
C ASP A 179 -25.22 -6.16 14.85
N PHE A 180 -24.43 -6.92 14.11
CA PHE A 180 -24.21 -6.69 12.68
C PHE A 180 -25.41 -7.00 11.81
N LYS A 181 -26.35 -7.80 12.31
CA LYS A 181 -27.51 -8.24 11.53
C LYS A 181 -28.29 -7.06 10.96
N GLY A 182 -28.47 -7.09 9.63
CA GLY A 182 -29.22 -6.10 8.86
C GLY A 182 -28.43 -4.86 8.45
N LEU A 183 -27.17 -4.73 8.87
CA LEU A 183 -26.31 -3.63 8.45
C LEU A 183 -25.72 -3.86 7.05
N LYS A 184 -25.51 -2.78 6.32
CA LYS A 184 -24.74 -2.72 5.07
C LYS A 184 -23.40 -2.08 5.37
N ILE A 185 -22.34 -2.86 5.37
CA ILE A 185 -21.01 -2.42 5.77
C ILE A 185 -20.06 -2.46 4.58
N ARG A 186 -19.34 -1.37 4.35
CA ARG A 186 -18.30 -1.35 3.33
C ARG A 186 -17.17 -2.31 3.69
N SER A 187 -16.77 -3.13 2.71
CA SER A 187 -15.54 -3.91 2.73
C SER A 187 -14.49 -3.27 1.81
N TYR A 188 -13.22 -3.54 2.11
CA TYR A 188 -12.08 -3.06 1.30
C TYR A 188 -11.36 -4.18 0.56
N SER A 189 -11.66 -5.44 0.88
CA SER A 189 -11.10 -6.67 0.30
C SER A 189 -12.14 -7.79 0.31
N GLU A 190 -11.83 -8.91 -0.32
CA GLU A 190 -12.63 -10.13 -0.23
C GLU A 190 -12.65 -10.68 1.20
N THR A 191 -11.48 -10.77 1.86
CA THR A 191 -11.37 -11.21 3.26
C THR A 191 -12.22 -10.34 4.19
N SER A 192 -12.17 -9.00 4.02
CA SER A 192 -13.02 -8.08 4.78
C SER A 192 -14.51 -8.32 4.51
N ALA A 193 -14.89 -8.65 3.28
CA ALA A 193 -16.27 -9.00 2.94
C ALA A 193 -16.70 -10.31 3.62
N ASP A 194 -15.86 -11.32 3.61
CA ASP A 194 -16.12 -12.59 4.29
C ASP A 194 -16.28 -12.41 5.81
N ILE A 195 -15.45 -11.57 6.45
CA ILE A 195 -15.59 -11.23 7.88
C ILE A 195 -16.95 -10.55 8.15
N ILE A 196 -17.30 -9.54 7.36
CA ILE A 196 -18.57 -8.81 7.52
C ILE A 196 -19.75 -9.77 7.35
N GLN A 197 -19.69 -10.68 6.39
CA GLN A 197 -20.72 -11.68 6.14
C GLN A 197 -20.81 -12.70 7.29
N ALA A 198 -19.66 -13.17 7.81
CA ALA A 198 -19.61 -14.09 8.96
C ALA A 198 -20.23 -13.46 10.22
N LEU A 199 -20.10 -12.13 10.39
CA LEU A 199 -20.73 -11.37 11.45
C LEU A 199 -22.24 -11.10 11.21
N GLY A 200 -22.79 -11.46 10.04
CA GLY A 200 -24.22 -11.35 9.72
C GLY A 200 -24.65 -10.03 9.06
N ALA A 201 -23.72 -9.20 8.64
CA ALA A 201 -23.98 -8.00 7.84
C ALA A 201 -23.85 -8.26 6.34
N SER A 202 -24.33 -7.32 5.52
CA SER A 202 -24.19 -7.34 4.07
C SER A 202 -22.97 -6.53 3.65
N PRO A 203 -21.92 -7.14 3.07
CA PRO A 203 -20.74 -6.43 2.61
C PRO A 203 -21.00 -5.71 1.28
N THR A 204 -20.39 -4.53 1.09
CA THR A 204 -20.33 -3.81 -0.17
C THR A 204 -18.89 -3.35 -0.43
N THR A 205 -18.23 -3.94 -1.42
CA THR A 205 -16.84 -3.58 -1.72
C THR A 205 -16.78 -2.33 -2.59
N MET A 206 -16.07 -1.30 -2.10
CA MET A 206 -15.87 -0.04 -2.82
C MET A 206 -14.53 0.62 -2.47
N SER A 207 -14.12 1.60 -3.29
CA SER A 207 -12.95 2.42 -3.01
C SER A 207 -13.12 3.20 -1.70
N SER A 208 -12.01 3.40 -1.00
CA SER A 208 -12.01 4.21 0.23
C SER A 208 -12.38 5.68 0.00
N SER A 209 -12.20 6.20 -1.23
CA SER A 209 -12.59 7.56 -1.61
C SER A 209 -14.11 7.77 -1.73
N GLU A 210 -14.88 6.69 -1.90
CA GLU A 210 -16.33 6.73 -2.09
C GLU A 210 -17.12 6.63 -0.77
N VAL A 211 -16.47 6.14 0.29
CA VAL A 211 -17.13 5.72 1.54
C VAL A 211 -17.87 6.87 2.24
N TYR A 212 -17.23 8.05 2.35
CA TYR A 212 -17.86 9.20 3.00
C TYR A 212 -19.24 9.53 2.39
N MET A 213 -19.29 9.62 1.05
CA MET A 213 -20.53 9.92 0.35
C MET A 213 -21.52 8.77 0.38
N ALA A 214 -21.05 7.52 0.34
CA ALA A 214 -21.91 6.35 0.43
C ALA A 214 -22.64 6.26 1.78
N ILE A 215 -21.95 6.54 2.90
CA ILE A 215 -22.56 6.60 4.25
C ILE A 215 -23.48 7.82 4.34
N LYS A 216 -23.03 9.00 3.93
CA LYS A 216 -23.83 10.25 3.97
C LYS A 216 -25.14 10.12 3.21
N ASN A 217 -25.17 9.41 2.09
CA ASN A 217 -26.34 9.18 1.26
C ASN A 217 -27.17 7.95 1.70
N GLY A 218 -26.75 7.21 2.74
CA GLY A 218 -27.46 6.02 3.22
C GLY A 218 -27.36 4.80 2.28
N THR A 219 -26.41 4.78 1.35
CA THR A 219 -26.15 3.61 0.49
C THR A 219 -25.59 2.45 1.30
N ILE A 220 -24.76 2.75 2.28
CA ILE A 220 -24.22 1.85 3.29
C ILE A 220 -24.41 2.48 4.68
N ASP A 221 -24.45 1.65 5.72
CA ASP A 221 -24.63 2.10 7.11
C ASP A 221 -23.30 2.45 7.78
N GLY A 222 -22.19 1.87 7.29
CA GLY A 222 -20.87 2.03 7.89
C GLY A 222 -19.77 1.34 7.11
N GLN A 223 -18.60 1.22 7.75
CA GLN A 223 -17.41 0.62 7.12
C GLN A 223 -16.56 -0.17 8.10
N SER A 224 -15.72 -1.06 7.52
CA SER A 224 -14.53 -1.62 8.13
C SER A 224 -13.32 -0.81 7.66
N SER A 225 -12.52 -0.26 8.60
CA SER A 225 -11.31 0.53 8.32
C SER A 225 -10.51 0.79 9.60
N GLY A 226 -9.24 1.19 9.48
CA GLY A 226 -8.44 1.64 10.62
C GLY A 226 -8.83 3.04 11.10
N GLN A 227 -8.63 3.31 12.39
CA GLN A 227 -8.97 4.58 13.02
C GLN A 227 -8.23 5.77 12.40
N THR A 228 -7.00 5.58 11.95
CA THR A 228 -6.18 6.61 11.30
C THR A 228 -6.83 7.14 10.01
N ALA A 229 -7.39 6.25 9.19
CA ALA A 229 -8.13 6.65 7.99
C ALA A 229 -9.54 7.15 8.30
N ILE A 230 -10.22 6.61 9.31
CA ILE A 230 -11.53 7.13 9.77
C ILE A 230 -11.37 8.59 10.19
N LEU A 231 -10.29 8.93 10.90
CA LEU A 231 -9.99 10.30 11.30
C LEU A 231 -9.61 11.18 10.11
N SER A 232 -8.59 10.78 9.33
CA SER A 232 -8.05 11.61 8.24
C SER A 232 -9.02 11.81 7.08
N ARG A 233 -9.96 10.88 6.85
CA ARG A 233 -11.05 11.00 5.87
C ARG A 233 -12.32 11.63 6.45
N LYS A 234 -12.28 12.10 7.71
CA LYS A 234 -13.40 12.74 8.40
C LYS A 234 -14.68 11.89 8.47
N ILE A 235 -14.54 10.58 8.52
CA ILE A 235 -15.68 9.66 8.55
C ILE A 235 -16.53 9.85 9.82
N TYR A 236 -15.93 10.39 10.90
CA TYR A 236 -16.65 10.79 12.11
C TYR A 236 -17.77 11.82 11.90
N GLU A 237 -17.78 12.55 10.76
CA GLU A 237 -18.86 13.47 10.42
C GLU A 237 -20.14 12.74 9.95
N VAL A 238 -19.99 11.49 9.49
CA VAL A 238 -21.08 10.67 8.92
C VAL A 238 -21.29 9.34 9.64
N CYS A 239 -20.43 8.98 10.61
CA CYS A 239 -20.58 7.82 11.50
C CYS A 239 -20.64 8.27 12.96
N LYS A 240 -21.60 7.74 13.70
CA LYS A 240 -21.79 8.03 15.13
C LYS A 240 -21.13 7.00 16.03
N TYR A 241 -21.21 5.72 15.66
CA TYR A 241 -20.79 4.59 16.48
C TYR A 241 -19.44 4.06 15.98
N PHE A 242 -18.54 3.75 16.90
CA PHE A 242 -17.24 3.17 16.62
C PHE A 242 -16.97 2.00 17.56
N THR A 243 -16.62 0.84 17.01
CA THR A 243 -16.32 -0.37 17.78
C THR A 243 -14.89 -0.82 17.51
N THR A 244 -14.07 -0.84 18.56
CA THR A 244 -12.69 -1.37 18.47
C THR A 244 -12.71 -2.87 18.68
N THR A 245 -12.54 -3.61 17.60
CA THR A 245 -12.49 -5.09 17.60
C THR A 245 -11.08 -5.62 17.45
N ASN A 246 -10.19 -4.83 16.83
CA ASN A 246 -8.83 -5.25 16.44
C ASN A 246 -8.83 -6.60 15.71
N HIS A 247 -9.84 -6.82 14.85
CA HIS A 247 -10.09 -8.12 14.27
C HIS A 247 -9.13 -8.50 13.14
N SER A 248 -8.59 -7.53 12.41
CA SER A 248 -7.65 -7.77 11.32
C SER A 248 -6.49 -6.79 11.38
N TYR A 249 -5.28 -7.28 11.16
CA TYR A 249 -4.14 -6.44 10.84
C TYR A 249 -4.16 -6.10 9.35
N VAL A 250 -3.93 -4.84 9.02
CA VAL A 250 -3.72 -4.42 7.63
C VAL A 250 -2.37 -3.73 7.53
N GLY A 251 -1.53 -4.25 6.65
CA GLY A 251 -0.31 -3.56 6.23
C GLY A 251 -0.56 -2.73 4.99
N TYR A 252 0.36 -1.81 4.72
CA TYR A 252 0.52 -1.16 3.43
C TYR A 252 1.86 -1.55 2.84
N LEU A 253 1.90 -1.72 1.53
CA LEU A 253 3.11 -2.06 0.82
C LEU A 253 3.54 -0.87 -0.03
N LEU A 254 4.71 -0.30 0.27
CA LEU A 254 5.42 0.53 -0.69
C LEU A 254 6.23 -0.41 -1.59
N ALA A 255 5.92 -0.40 -2.87
CA ALA A 255 6.55 -1.29 -3.81
C ALA A 255 6.97 -0.55 -5.09
N ILE A 256 8.00 -1.06 -5.75
CA ILE A 256 8.50 -0.52 -7.02
C ILE A 256 8.27 -1.54 -8.14
N ASN A 257 7.89 -1.06 -9.32
CA ASN A 257 7.84 -1.89 -10.53
C ASN A 257 9.23 -2.49 -10.82
N ASP A 258 9.29 -3.77 -11.15
CA ASP A 258 10.54 -4.51 -11.35
C ASP A 258 11.41 -3.91 -12.49
N ASN A 259 10.79 -3.44 -13.58
CA ASN A 259 11.54 -2.77 -14.64
C ASN A 259 12.10 -1.41 -14.18
N SER A 260 11.40 -0.67 -13.33
CA SER A 260 11.89 0.57 -12.75
C SER A 260 13.00 0.31 -11.73
N TRP A 261 12.87 -0.77 -10.94
CA TRP A 261 13.94 -1.24 -10.05
C TRP A 261 15.23 -1.59 -10.81
N LYS A 262 15.12 -2.29 -11.92
CA LYS A 262 16.26 -2.67 -12.77
C LYS A 262 16.93 -1.51 -13.49
N LYS A 263 16.31 -0.33 -13.59
CA LYS A 263 16.98 0.89 -14.10
C LYS A 263 17.95 1.48 -13.08
N LEU A 264 17.79 1.17 -11.80
CA LEU A 264 18.69 1.64 -10.74
C LEU A 264 19.99 0.86 -10.76
N SER A 265 21.13 1.55 -10.62
CA SER A 265 22.41 0.90 -10.39
C SER A 265 22.43 0.17 -9.04
N PRO A 266 23.35 -0.79 -8.82
CA PRO A 266 23.48 -1.47 -7.54
C PRO A 266 23.63 -0.50 -6.33
N ASP A 267 24.38 0.60 -6.50
CA ASP A 267 24.54 1.61 -5.44
C ASP A 267 23.24 2.38 -5.19
N GLN A 268 22.48 2.68 -6.25
CA GLN A 268 21.17 3.33 -6.13
C GLN A 268 20.16 2.39 -5.47
N GLN A 269 20.13 1.11 -5.84
CA GLN A 269 19.26 0.10 -5.19
C GLN A 269 19.60 -0.04 -3.71
N LYS A 270 20.89 -0.08 -3.37
CA LYS A 270 21.36 -0.12 -1.98
C LYS A 270 20.86 1.10 -1.20
N LEU A 271 21.03 2.30 -1.76
CA LEU A 271 20.55 3.55 -1.14
C LEU A 271 19.04 3.52 -0.90
N VAL A 272 18.25 3.12 -1.90
CA VAL A 272 16.79 3.04 -1.78
C VAL A 272 16.39 2.06 -0.68
N ASN A 273 17.04 0.89 -0.59
CA ASN A 273 16.77 -0.09 0.46
C ASN A 273 17.16 0.41 1.86
N GLU A 274 18.28 1.14 2.00
CA GLU A 274 18.70 1.74 3.26
C GLU A 274 17.66 2.77 3.75
N VAL A 275 17.23 3.67 2.87
CA VAL A 275 16.17 4.65 3.19
C VAL A 275 14.85 3.95 3.50
N ALA A 276 14.47 2.94 2.72
CA ALA A 276 13.26 2.17 2.95
C ALA A 276 13.26 1.52 4.36
N LYS A 277 14.40 0.96 4.76
CA LYS A 277 14.55 0.37 6.10
C LYS A 277 14.42 1.41 7.21
N GLU A 278 15.07 2.58 7.07
CA GLU A 278 14.98 3.67 8.05
C GLU A 278 13.52 4.13 8.22
N ILE A 279 12.80 4.36 7.12
CA ILE A 279 11.40 4.78 7.13
C ILE A 279 10.48 3.70 7.70
N ARG A 280 10.70 2.42 7.38
CA ARG A 280 9.96 1.30 7.98
C ARG A 280 10.10 1.29 9.51
N ASP A 281 11.34 1.41 10.00
CA ASP A 281 11.64 1.35 11.43
C ASP A 281 11.01 2.56 12.18
N GLU A 282 10.88 3.72 11.53
CA GLU A 282 10.13 4.87 12.06
C GLU A 282 8.61 4.58 12.12
N ILE A 283 8.01 4.09 11.02
CA ILE A 283 6.59 3.74 10.97
C ILE A 283 6.23 2.80 12.12
N ARG A 284 7.01 1.74 12.34
CA ARG A 284 6.79 0.75 13.41
C ARG A 284 6.78 1.38 14.82
N LYS A 285 7.67 2.34 15.06
CA LYS A 285 7.72 3.06 16.36
C LYS A 285 6.50 3.93 16.59
N GLU A 286 5.94 4.48 15.53
CA GLU A 286 4.87 5.49 15.62
C GLU A 286 3.47 4.88 15.59
N THR A 287 3.27 3.72 14.92
CA THR A 287 1.94 3.17 14.63
C THR A 287 1.06 3.02 15.86
N LYS A 288 1.58 2.45 16.95
CA LYS A 288 0.79 2.25 18.18
C LYS A 288 0.36 3.57 18.81
N SER A 289 1.27 4.54 18.91
CA SER A 289 0.97 5.86 19.50
C SER A 289 0.00 6.65 18.63
N GLU A 290 0.11 6.49 17.31
CA GLU A 290 -0.80 7.13 16.35
C GLU A 290 -2.21 6.54 16.43
N ASP A 291 -2.33 5.23 16.57
CA ASP A 291 -3.61 4.55 16.77
C ASP A 291 -4.30 5.03 18.05
N GLU A 292 -3.57 5.10 19.17
CA GLU A 292 -4.10 5.60 20.45
C GLU A 292 -4.51 7.07 20.36
N ARG A 293 -3.72 7.90 19.67
CA ARG A 293 -4.03 9.31 19.42
C ARG A 293 -5.32 9.46 18.62
N CYS A 294 -5.42 8.73 17.51
CA CYS A 294 -6.59 8.78 16.63
C CYS A 294 -7.86 8.34 17.36
N LEU A 295 -7.82 7.29 18.18
CA LEU A 295 -8.97 6.83 18.94
C LEU A 295 -9.46 7.89 19.93
N LYS A 296 -8.55 8.55 20.67
CA LYS A 296 -8.89 9.66 21.58
C LYS A 296 -9.52 10.83 20.83
N GLU A 297 -8.97 11.16 19.66
CA GLU A 297 -9.48 12.27 18.85
C GLU A 297 -10.86 11.96 18.26
N LEU A 298 -11.13 10.73 17.79
CA LEU A 298 -12.44 10.31 17.32
C LEU A 298 -13.49 10.42 18.42
N ALA A 299 -13.17 10.00 19.65
CA ALA A 299 -14.06 10.19 20.83
C ALA A 299 -14.31 11.68 21.10
N ALA A 300 -13.25 12.53 21.05
CA ALA A 300 -13.37 13.98 21.25
C ALA A 300 -14.21 14.67 20.16
N LYS A 301 -14.28 14.08 18.95
CA LYS A 301 -15.12 14.52 17.83
C LYS A 301 -16.59 14.02 17.96
N GLY A 302 -16.92 13.33 19.04
CA GLY A 302 -18.30 12.94 19.37
C GLY A 302 -18.71 11.55 18.90
N MET A 303 -17.77 10.71 18.46
CA MET A 303 -18.09 9.30 18.21
C MET A 303 -18.34 8.55 19.53
N ASP A 304 -19.38 7.72 19.56
CA ASP A 304 -19.66 6.78 20.65
C ASP A 304 -18.75 5.55 20.48
N VAL A 305 -17.65 5.55 21.23
CA VAL A 305 -16.61 4.54 21.12
C VAL A 305 -16.89 3.40 22.09
N TYR A 306 -17.02 2.19 21.57
CA TYR A 306 -17.06 0.95 22.35
C TYR A 306 -15.80 0.12 22.07
N THR A 307 -15.13 -0.28 23.14
CA THR A 307 -13.98 -1.20 23.06
C THR A 307 -14.43 -2.58 23.50
N VAL A 308 -14.27 -3.58 22.65
CA VAL A 308 -14.57 -4.97 22.99
C VAL A 308 -13.70 -5.41 24.17
N PRO A 309 -14.30 -5.84 25.29
CA PRO A 309 -13.56 -6.35 26.43
C PRO A 309 -12.72 -7.58 26.06
N ALA A 310 -11.56 -7.74 26.72
CA ALA A 310 -10.63 -8.82 26.41
C ALA A 310 -11.24 -10.23 26.58
N ASP A 311 -12.14 -10.40 27.55
CA ASP A 311 -12.86 -11.64 27.80
C ASP A 311 -13.95 -11.94 26.76
N GLU A 312 -14.39 -10.94 26.01
CA GLU A 312 -15.38 -11.08 24.93
C GLU A 312 -14.76 -11.29 23.55
N VAL A 313 -13.45 -11.08 23.38
CA VAL A 313 -12.75 -11.26 22.08
C VAL A 313 -12.99 -12.65 21.48
N LYS A 314 -13.12 -13.67 22.34
CA LYS A 314 -13.40 -15.05 21.90
C LYS A 314 -14.69 -15.18 21.09
N LEU A 315 -15.74 -14.42 21.43
CA LEU A 315 -17.01 -14.42 20.68
C LEU A 315 -16.79 -13.98 19.22
N TRP A 316 -15.93 -12.97 19.03
CA TRP A 316 -15.59 -12.45 17.71
C TRP A 316 -14.72 -13.41 16.91
N GLN A 317 -13.75 -14.08 17.60
CA GLN A 317 -12.94 -15.12 16.99
C GLN A 317 -13.79 -16.29 16.50
N ASP A 318 -14.74 -16.76 17.33
CA ASP A 318 -15.62 -17.89 16.98
C ASP A 318 -16.56 -17.51 15.83
N ALA A 319 -17.11 -16.30 15.83
CA ALA A 319 -17.99 -15.80 14.77
C ALA A 319 -17.29 -15.67 13.41
N THR A 320 -15.97 -15.50 13.39
CA THR A 320 -15.20 -15.27 12.15
C THR A 320 -14.25 -16.43 11.78
N ALA A 321 -14.26 -17.55 12.54
CA ALA A 321 -13.37 -18.69 12.33
C ALA A 321 -13.45 -19.28 10.91
N SER A 322 -14.64 -19.33 10.33
CA SER A 322 -14.88 -19.84 8.97
C SER A 322 -14.08 -19.10 7.89
N VAL A 323 -13.67 -17.84 8.13
CA VAL A 323 -12.87 -17.06 7.17
C VAL A 323 -11.46 -17.62 7.05
N ILE A 324 -10.86 -18.06 8.18
CA ILE A 324 -9.55 -18.72 8.17
C ILE A 324 -9.64 -20.07 7.48
N GLU A 325 -10.68 -20.85 7.78
CA GLU A 325 -10.90 -22.15 7.14
C GLU A 325 -11.06 -22.03 5.62
N LYS A 326 -11.82 -21.04 5.17
CA LYS A 326 -11.98 -20.73 3.73
C LYS A 326 -10.62 -20.43 3.10
N PHE A 327 -9.81 -19.55 3.70
CA PHE A 327 -8.48 -19.24 3.19
C PHE A 327 -7.58 -20.48 3.10
N GLU A 328 -7.55 -21.31 4.15
CA GLU A 328 -6.76 -22.55 4.17
C GLU A 328 -7.23 -23.54 3.09
N GLN A 329 -8.54 -23.60 2.81
CA GLN A 329 -9.09 -24.42 1.73
C GLN A 329 -8.71 -23.88 0.34
N GLU A 330 -8.81 -22.56 0.13
CA GLU A 330 -8.48 -21.91 -1.14
C GLU A 330 -6.99 -21.99 -1.47
N GLN A 331 -6.10 -21.84 -0.48
CA GLN A 331 -4.65 -21.80 -0.67
C GLN A 331 -3.96 -23.16 -0.42
N GLY A 332 -4.70 -24.17 0.07
CA GLY A 332 -4.19 -25.51 0.34
C GLY A 332 -3.09 -25.53 1.40
N ASP A 333 -2.08 -26.37 1.21
CA ASP A 333 -0.99 -26.54 2.19
C ASP A 333 -0.13 -25.27 2.32
N PHE A 334 -0.02 -24.48 1.25
CA PHE A 334 0.68 -23.19 1.32
C PHE A 334 -0.06 -22.20 2.23
N GLY A 335 -1.38 -22.13 2.13
CA GLY A 335 -2.20 -21.27 3.02
C GLY A 335 -2.10 -21.68 4.48
N LYS A 336 -2.17 -22.99 4.78
CA LYS A 336 -1.97 -23.51 6.14
C LYS A 336 -0.61 -23.14 6.70
N GLN A 337 0.45 -23.22 5.86
CA GLN A 337 1.79 -22.82 6.29
C GLN A 337 1.88 -21.32 6.59
N LEU A 338 1.26 -20.45 5.78
CA LEU A 338 1.22 -19.01 6.03
C LEU A 338 0.51 -18.67 7.35
N VAL A 339 -0.63 -19.33 7.64
CA VAL A 339 -1.34 -19.16 8.91
C VAL A 339 -0.49 -19.64 10.08
N GLU A 340 0.22 -20.76 9.94
CA GLU A 340 1.12 -21.25 10.98
C GLU A 340 2.31 -20.31 11.22
N ASP A 341 2.85 -19.67 10.17
CA ASP A 341 3.91 -18.67 10.32
C ASP A 341 3.42 -17.44 11.13
N CYS A 342 2.17 -16.98 10.90
CA CYS A 342 1.54 -15.94 11.72
C CYS A 342 1.43 -16.38 13.19
N ARG A 343 0.92 -17.59 13.45
CA ARG A 343 0.78 -18.14 14.81
C ARG A 343 2.11 -18.30 15.54
N LYS A 344 3.17 -18.66 14.82
CA LYS A 344 4.53 -18.73 15.38
C LYS A 344 5.08 -17.37 15.75
N ALA A 345 4.88 -16.38 14.90
CA ALA A 345 5.31 -15.01 15.16
C ALA A 345 4.62 -14.39 16.39
N SER A 346 3.36 -14.80 16.65
CA SER A 346 2.57 -14.34 17.80
C SER A 346 3.01 -14.95 19.14
N LYS A 347 3.90 -15.96 19.13
CA LYS A 347 4.44 -16.58 20.34
C LYS A 347 5.81 -16.07 20.76
N LYS A 348 6.42 -15.21 19.93
CA LYS A 348 7.72 -14.56 20.21
C LYS A 348 7.53 -13.26 20.96
#